data_17ca153ad13a92753e591ab8cfefe8de
#
_entry.id   17ca153ad13a92753e591ab8cfefe8de
#
_cell.length_a   1.000
_cell.length_b   1.000
_cell.length_c   1.000
_cell.angle_alpha   90.00
_cell.angle_beta   90.00
_cell.angle_gamma   90.00
#
_symmetry.space_group_name_H-M   'P 1'
#
loop_
_entity.id
_entity.type
_entity.pdbx_description
1 polymer ?
#
loop_
_entity_poly.entity_id
_entity_poly.type
_entity_poly.pdbx_seq_one_letter_code
_entity_poly.pdbx_strand_id
1 'polypeptide(L)'
;SMHRPIFKSGTADENTRAYIKAMENPNVNIIGHCDDEKFPVDYFALFRAAMENHVLLEINNSSLSPDGYRGDTTYADLLILNLSKHFNYPVLFSSDSHGTEHVGDFQYAEALAQKADIPEDLILNYSVRKFMGFLGER
;
A
#
# COMPACT_ATOMS: atom_id res chain seq x y z
N SER A 1 5.95 -1.09 -7.46
CA SER A 1 4.62 -1.35 -8.06
C SER A 1 4.72 -2.16 -9.34
N MET A 2 3.63 -2.84 -9.71
CA MET A 2 3.51 -3.57 -10.97
C MET A 2 2.66 -2.78 -11.97
N HIS A 3 3.08 -2.72 -13.24
CA HIS A 3 2.40 -1.96 -14.28
C HIS A 3 2.30 -2.74 -15.58
N ARG A 4 1.14 -2.73 -16.23
CA ARG A 4 0.99 -3.13 -17.64
C ARG A 4 1.50 -1.99 -18.55
N PRO A 5 2.15 -2.29 -19.68
CA PRO A 5 2.46 -3.61 -20.25
C PRO A 5 3.80 -4.20 -19.76
N ILE A 6 4.48 -3.57 -18.80
CA ILE A 6 5.86 -3.92 -18.41
C ILE A 6 5.89 -5.27 -17.66
N PHE A 7 4.89 -5.50 -16.79
CA PHE A 7 4.77 -6.74 -16.05
C PHE A 7 3.52 -7.49 -16.47
N LYS A 8 3.68 -8.78 -16.84
CA LYS A 8 2.56 -9.65 -17.16
C LYS A 8 2.03 -10.26 -15.86
N SER A 9 0.76 -10.01 -15.55
CA SER A 9 0.12 -10.62 -14.39
C SER A 9 0.14 -12.15 -14.47
N GLY A 10 0.52 -12.78 -13.38
CA GLY A 10 0.46 -14.22 -13.17
C GLY A 10 -0.67 -14.61 -12.22
N THR A 11 -0.54 -15.76 -11.59
CA THR A 11 -1.39 -16.20 -10.47
C THR A 11 -1.13 -15.32 -9.23
N ALA A 12 -2.03 -15.38 -8.25
CA ALA A 12 -1.83 -14.66 -6.97
C ALA A 12 -0.50 -15.04 -6.30
N ASP A 13 -0.13 -16.31 -6.33
CA ASP A 13 1.13 -16.79 -5.77
C ASP A 13 2.36 -16.24 -6.53
N GLU A 14 2.31 -16.22 -7.87
CA GLU A 14 3.40 -15.65 -8.69
C GLU A 14 3.57 -14.15 -8.46
N ASN A 15 2.48 -13.40 -8.44
CA ASN A 15 2.50 -11.96 -8.18
C ASN A 15 3.00 -11.67 -6.74
N THR A 16 2.53 -12.43 -5.75
CA THR A 16 2.98 -12.29 -4.35
C THR A 16 4.48 -12.52 -4.24
N ARG A 17 5.00 -13.60 -4.83
CA ARG A 17 6.45 -13.87 -4.84
C ARG A 17 7.26 -12.76 -5.52
N ALA A 18 6.73 -12.18 -6.60
CA ALA A 18 7.41 -11.08 -7.29
C ALA A 18 7.52 -9.82 -6.40
N TYR A 19 6.46 -9.48 -5.66
CA TYR A 19 6.52 -8.39 -4.67
C TYR A 19 7.47 -8.69 -3.53
N ILE A 20 7.40 -9.91 -2.95
CA ILE A 20 8.31 -10.33 -1.87
C ILE A 20 9.77 -10.23 -2.34
N LYS A 21 10.05 -10.70 -3.55
CA LYS A 21 11.40 -10.59 -4.14
C LYS A 21 11.86 -9.14 -4.32
N ALA A 22 10.94 -8.23 -4.64
CA ALA A 22 11.25 -6.80 -4.71
C ALA A 22 11.57 -6.21 -3.33
N MET A 23 10.88 -6.65 -2.27
CA MET A 23 11.10 -6.19 -0.90
C MET A 23 12.47 -6.60 -0.34
N GLU A 24 13.06 -7.70 -0.82
CA GLU A 24 14.42 -8.13 -0.44
C GLU A 24 15.50 -7.13 -0.89
N ASN A 25 15.19 -6.23 -1.82
CA ASN A 25 16.12 -5.17 -2.23
C ASN A 25 16.15 -4.06 -1.17
N PRO A 26 17.31 -3.76 -0.56
CA PRO A 26 17.41 -2.77 0.52
C PRO A 26 17.04 -1.34 0.10
N ASN A 27 16.92 -1.05 -1.18
CA ASN A 27 16.51 0.25 -1.70
C ASN A 27 14.98 0.36 -1.92
N VAL A 28 14.21 -0.69 -1.66
CA VAL A 28 12.76 -0.68 -1.78
C VAL A 28 12.14 -0.45 -0.40
N ASN A 29 11.65 0.74 -0.14
CA ASN A 29 11.04 1.12 1.13
C ASN A 29 9.51 1.07 1.12
N ILE A 30 8.90 1.13 -0.06
CA ILE A 30 7.44 1.19 -0.22
C ILE A 30 7.03 0.30 -1.40
N ILE A 31 5.99 -0.50 -1.22
CA ILE A 31 5.27 -1.16 -2.31
C ILE A 31 4.03 -0.32 -2.63
N GLY A 32 4.03 0.25 -3.83
CA GLY A 32 2.92 1.07 -4.33
C GLY A 32 1.82 0.25 -4.97
N HIS A 33 0.58 0.67 -4.77
CA HIS A 33 -0.69 0.17 -5.33
C HIS A 33 -0.73 -1.36 -5.56
N CYS A 34 -0.42 -2.14 -4.52
CA CYS A 34 -0.54 -3.60 -4.56
C CYS A 34 -1.99 -4.09 -4.48
N ASP A 35 -2.92 -3.18 -4.46
CA ASP A 35 -4.37 -3.29 -4.46
C ASP A 35 -4.98 -3.55 -5.85
N ASP A 36 -4.21 -3.40 -6.95
CA ASP A 36 -4.70 -3.54 -8.33
C ASP A 36 -5.23 -4.96 -8.59
N GLU A 37 -6.54 -5.10 -8.81
CA GLU A 37 -7.22 -6.37 -9.11
C GLU A 37 -6.62 -7.13 -10.30
N LYS A 38 -5.94 -6.41 -11.21
CA LYS A 38 -5.24 -7.00 -12.36
C LYS A 38 -4.00 -7.80 -11.99
N PHE A 39 -3.51 -7.60 -10.74
CA PHE A 39 -2.37 -8.30 -10.17
C PHE A 39 -2.75 -8.92 -8.82
N PRO A 40 -3.63 -9.93 -8.79
CA PRO A 40 -4.09 -10.52 -7.54
C PRO A 40 -2.90 -11.03 -6.71
N VAL A 41 -2.97 -10.85 -5.40
CA VAL A 41 -1.94 -11.27 -4.44
C VAL A 41 -2.55 -11.92 -3.19
N ASP A 42 -1.76 -12.67 -2.45
CA ASP A 42 -2.06 -13.06 -1.08
C ASP A 42 -1.64 -11.91 -0.15
N TYR A 43 -2.60 -11.12 0.29
CA TYR A 43 -2.35 -9.94 1.14
C TYR A 43 -1.76 -10.28 2.50
N PHE A 44 -2.10 -11.44 3.06
CA PHE A 44 -1.52 -11.87 4.34
C PHE A 44 -0.03 -12.19 4.21
N ALA A 45 0.34 -12.98 3.19
CA ALA A 45 1.72 -13.28 2.88
C ALA A 45 2.52 -12.02 2.52
N LEU A 46 1.91 -11.13 1.71
CA LEU A 46 2.51 -9.86 1.31
C LEU A 46 2.77 -8.95 2.51
N PHE A 47 1.80 -8.81 3.41
CA PHE A 47 1.91 -7.96 4.60
C PHE A 47 2.99 -8.48 5.56
N ARG A 48 3.04 -9.79 5.79
CA ARG A 48 4.09 -10.40 6.59
C ARG A 48 5.48 -10.16 6.01
N ALA A 49 5.64 -10.34 4.71
CA ALA A 49 6.91 -10.07 4.04
C ALA A 49 7.30 -8.58 4.12
N ALA A 50 6.33 -7.67 4.05
CA ALA A 50 6.57 -6.24 4.24
C ALA A 50 7.13 -5.95 5.63
N MET A 51 6.56 -6.55 6.68
CA MET A 51 7.07 -6.44 8.05
C MET A 51 8.50 -7.00 8.18
N GLU A 52 8.74 -8.20 7.64
CA GLU A 52 10.04 -8.90 7.73
C GLU A 52 11.16 -8.14 6.99
N ASN A 53 10.82 -7.41 5.93
CA ASN A 53 11.77 -6.62 5.13
C ASN A 53 11.76 -5.12 5.46
N HIS A 54 11.01 -4.70 6.47
CA HIS A 54 10.86 -3.29 6.85
C HIS A 54 10.42 -2.41 5.66
N VAL A 55 9.31 -2.78 5.03
CA VAL A 55 8.73 -2.12 3.85
C VAL A 55 7.31 -1.70 4.14
N LEU A 56 6.91 -0.50 3.71
CA LEU A 56 5.53 -0.03 3.82
C LEU A 56 4.67 -0.56 2.66
N LEU A 57 3.42 -0.87 2.95
CA LEU A 57 2.40 -1.01 1.92
C LEU A 57 1.64 0.31 1.79
N GLU A 58 1.40 0.70 0.54
CA GLU A 58 0.64 1.90 0.20
C GLU A 58 -0.86 1.61 0.23
N ILE A 59 -1.64 2.55 0.78
CA ILE A 59 -3.06 2.71 0.53
C ILE A 59 -3.19 3.84 -0.49
N ASN A 60 -3.57 3.49 -1.71
CA ASN A 60 -3.54 4.41 -2.84
C ASN A 60 -4.88 5.13 -3.01
N ASN A 61 -4.89 6.45 -2.75
CA ASN A 61 -6.11 7.26 -2.83
C ASN A 61 -6.72 7.29 -4.24
N SER A 62 -5.88 7.31 -5.29
CA SER A 62 -6.35 7.29 -6.68
C SER A 62 -7.01 5.96 -7.05
N SER A 63 -6.55 4.83 -6.49
CA SER A 63 -7.19 3.52 -6.68
C SER A 63 -8.58 3.47 -6.08
N LEU A 64 -8.79 4.11 -4.92
CA LEU A 64 -10.05 4.17 -4.19
C LEU A 64 -11.06 5.18 -4.78
N SER A 65 -10.62 6.04 -5.69
CA SER A 65 -11.51 6.99 -6.37
C SER A 65 -12.57 6.25 -7.21
N PRO A 66 -13.82 6.75 -7.26
CA PRO A 66 -14.85 6.22 -8.17
C PRO A 66 -14.43 6.20 -9.63
N ASP A 67 -13.53 7.10 -10.02
CA ASP A 67 -12.96 7.19 -11.36
C ASP A 67 -11.64 6.41 -11.51
N GLY A 68 -11.27 5.62 -10.49
CA GLY A 68 -10.06 4.81 -10.47
C GLY A 68 -10.07 3.71 -11.55
N TYR A 69 -8.94 3.55 -12.24
CA TYR A 69 -8.84 2.58 -13.35
C TYR A 69 -8.36 1.18 -12.92
N ARG A 70 -8.11 0.95 -11.61
CA ARG A 70 -7.62 -0.32 -11.06
C ARG A 70 -8.73 -1.31 -10.66
N GLY A 71 -9.99 -0.91 -10.79
CA GLY A 71 -11.14 -1.68 -10.32
C GLY A 71 -11.59 -1.27 -8.93
N ASP A 72 -12.38 -2.09 -8.24
CA ASP A 72 -12.77 -1.84 -6.86
C ASP A 72 -11.72 -2.36 -5.88
N THR A 73 -10.80 -1.49 -5.50
CA THR A 73 -9.70 -1.81 -4.58
C THR A 73 -10.10 -1.76 -3.10
N THR A 74 -11.35 -1.35 -2.80
CA THR A 74 -11.84 -1.14 -1.42
C THR A 74 -11.62 -2.35 -0.51
N TYR A 75 -11.87 -3.56 -1.03
CA TYR A 75 -11.68 -4.79 -0.23
C TYR A 75 -10.20 -5.04 0.09
N ALA A 76 -9.32 -4.86 -0.89
CA ALA A 76 -7.88 -5.04 -0.76
C ALA A 76 -7.29 -4.07 0.27
N ASP A 77 -7.60 -2.79 0.12
CA ASP A 77 -7.12 -1.74 1.01
C ASP A 77 -7.67 -1.89 2.43
N LEU A 78 -8.95 -2.26 2.57
CA LEU A 78 -9.54 -2.56 3.88
C LEU A 78 -8.83 -3.75 4.56
N LEU A 79 -8.47 -4.78 3.80
CA LEU A 79 -7.71 -5.91 4.33
C LEU A 79 -6.31 -5.49 4.78
N ILE A 80 -5.60 -4.68 4.00
CA ILE A 80 -4.29 -4.13 4.37
C ILE A 80 -4.39 -3.30 5.66
N LEU A 81 -5.39 -2.42 5.78
CA LEU A 81 -5.64 -1.63 6.99
C LEU A 81 -5.92 -2.50 8.22
N ASN A 82 -6.72 -3.56 8.06
CA ASN A 82 -6.99 -4.49 9.15
C ASN A 82 -5.74 -5.29 9.56
N LEU A 83 -4.90 -5.68 8.63
CA LEU A 83 -3.62 -6.32 8.91
C LEU A 83 -2.66 -5.35 9.63
N SER A 84 -2.60 -4.09 9.20
CA SER A 84 -1.85 -3.03 9.87
C SER A 84 -2.26 -2.89 11.34
N LYS A 85 -3.57 -2.80 11.61
CA LYS A 85 -4.11 -2.73 12.97
C LYS A 85 -3.78 -4.00 13.78
N HIS A 86 -3.95 -5.18 13.16
CA HIS A 86 -3.71 -6.47 13.83
C HIS A 86 -2.25 -6.67 14.25
N PHE A 87 -1.33 -6.33 13.36
CA PHE A 87 0.12 -6.51 13.59
C PHE A 87 0.78 -5.28 14.22
N ASN A 88 0.04 -4.20 14.44
CA ASN A 88 0.57 -2.91 14.88
C ASN A 88 1.74 -2.44 14.01
N TYR A 89 1.60 -2.56 12.69
CA TYR A 89 2.61 -2.19 11.70
C TYR A 89 2.09 -1.13 10.74
N PRO A 90 2.87 -0.04 10.48
CA PRO A 90 2.34 1.12 9.78
C PRO A 90 2.10 0.90 8.29
N VAL A 91 1.26 1.78 7.74
CA VAL A 91 1.00 1.94 6.31
C VAL A 91 1.25 3.39 5.87
N LEU A 92 1.28 3.61 4.56
CA LEU A 92 1.44 4.93 3.96
C LEU A 92 0.27 5.23 3.02
N PHE A 93 -0.29 6.43 3.08
CA PHE A 93 -1.21 6.92 2.07
C PHE A 93 -0.45 7.60 0.93
N SER A 94 -0.94 7.44 -0.28
CA SER A 94 -0.44 8.13 -1.46
C SER A 94 -1.60 8.69 -2.27
N SER A 95 -1.43 9.90 -2.81
CA SER A 95 -2.38 10.48 -3.75
C SER A 95 -2.27 9.89 -5.15
N ASP A 96 -1.10 9.33 -5.50
CA ASP A 96 -0.77 8.87 -6.86
C ASP A 96 -1.13 9.92 -7.92
N SER A 97 -0.83 11.18 -7.57
CA SER A 97 -1.21 12.34 -8.39
C SER A 97 -0.41 12.39 -9.69
N HIS A 98 -1.13 12.55 -10.80
CA HIS A 98 -0.56 12.78 -12.13
C HIS A 98 -0.65 14.26 -12.56
N GLY A 99 -1.09 15.14 -11.66
CA GLY A 99 -1.21 16.58 -11.84
C GLY A 99 -1.07 17.31 -10.51
N THR A 100 -1.00 18.62 -10.54
CA THR A 100 -0.79 19.45 -9.33
C THR A 100 -2.02 19.50 -8.41
N GLU A 101 -3.21 19.35 -8.97
CA GLU A 101 -4.51 19.50 -8.29
C GLU A 101 -4.83 18.39 -7.30
N HIS A 102 -4.18 17.22 -7.42
CA HIS A 102 -4.44 16.06 -6.56
C HIS A 102 -3.27 15.72 -5.62
N VAL A 103 -2.23 16.56 -5.60
CA VAL A 103 -1.10 16.35 -4.69
C VAL A 103 -1.56 16.49 -3.23
N GLY A 104 -1.39 15.41 -2.45
CA GLY A 104 -1.80 15.39 -1.05
C GLY A 104 -3.30 15.21 -0.83
N ASP A 105 -4.05 14.83 -1.86
CA ASP A 105 -5.46 14.44 -1.73
C ASP A 105 -5.54 12.99 -1.22
N PHE A 106 -6.10 12.82 -0.02
CA PHE A 106 -6.24 11.51 0.65
C PHE A 106 -7.69 11.22 1.06
N GLN A 107 -8.67 11.93 0.52
CA GLN A 107 -10.07 11.88 0.97
C GLN A 107 -10.65 10.46 1.00
N TYR A 108 -10.35 9.63 0.02
CA TYR A 108 -10.87 8.25 -0.05
C TYR A 108 -10.10 7.31 0.89
N ALA A 109 -8.79 7.45 0.97
CA ALA A 109 -7.95 6.69 1.89
C ALA A 109 -8.29 7.00 3.35
N GLU A 110 -8.51 8.28 3.69
CA GLU A 110 -8.96 8.73 5.01
C GLU A 110 -10.35 8.19 5.36
N ALA A 111 -11.30 8.25 4.43
CA ALA A 111 -12.64 7.71 4.64
C ALA A 111 -12.60 6.18 4.90
N LEU A 112 -11.75 5.45 4.18
CA LEU A 112 -11.56 4.02 4.39
C LEU A 112 -10.87 3.72 5.72
N ALA A 113 -9.88 4.51 6.10
CA ALA A 113 -9.17 4.40 7.38
C ALA A 113 -10.12 4.62 8.57
N GLN A 114 -11.00 5.62 8.49
CA GLN A 114 -12.04 5.84 9.49
C GLN A 114 -13.00 4.64 9.59
N LYS A 115 -13.41 4.07 8.46
CA LYS A 115 -14.26 2.87 8.41
C LYS A 115 -13.56 1.65 9.03
N ALA A 116 -12.25 1.51 8.84
CA ALA A 116 -11.44 0.45 9.42
C ALA A 116 -11.12 0.69 10.91
N ASP A 117 -11.40 1.89 11.43
CA ASP A 117 -11.05 2.30 12.79
C ASP A 117 -9.56 2.04 13.07
N ILE A 118 -8.68 2.47 12.13
CA ILE A 118 -7.23 2.32 12.28
C ILE A 118 -6.67 3.44 13.16
N PRO A 119 -5.76 3.15 14.10
CA PRO A 119 -5.07 4.18 14.88
C PRO A 119 -4.27 5.13 13.97
N GLU A 120 -4.39 6.45 14.19
CA GLU A 120 -3.67 7.48 13.40
C GLU A 120 -2.14 7.29 13.43
N ASP A 121 -1.59 6.75 14.51
CA ASP A 121 -0.16 6.54 14.64
C ASP A 121 0.38 5.41 13.76
N LEU A 122 -0.50 4.60 13.16
CA LEU A 122 -0.16 3.63 12.12
C LEU A 122 -0.19 4.21 10.70
N ILE A 123 -0.61 5.47 10.53
CA ILE A 123 -0.62 6.17 9.23
C ILE A 123 0.57 7.14 9.22
N LEU A 124 1.66 6.76 8.54
CA LEU A 124 2.91 7.53 8.64
C LEU A 124 2.84 8.92 8.02
N ASN A 125 1.86 9.19 7.13
CA ASN A 125 1.66 10.52 6.56
C ASN A 125 1.41 11.62 7.60
N TYR A 126 0.84 11.27 8.73
CA TYR A 126 0.50 12.25 9.76
C TYR A 126 1.71 12.76 10.56
N SER A 127 2.90 12.19 10.33
CA SER A 127 4.12 12.62 11.01
C SER A 127 5.37 12.43 10.16
N VAL A 128 5.92 13.55 9.66
CA VAL A 128 7.19 13.55 8.94
C VAL A 128 8.29 12.89 9.76
N ARG A 129 8.34 13.15 11.08
CA ARG A 129 9.33 12.52 11.96
C ARG A 129 9.21 11.00 12.01
N LYS A 130 7.98 10.46 12.14
CA LYS A 130 7.75 9.00 12.14
C LYS A 130 8.13 8.39 10.80
N PHE A 131 7.72 9.01 9.69
CA PHE A 131 8.04 8.54 8.35
C PHE A 131 9.56 8.52 8.10
N MET A 132 10.26 9.62 8.42
CA MET A 132 11.72 9.67 8.28
C MET A 132 12.44 8.72 9.23
N GLY A 133 11.91 8.52 10.45
CA GLY A 133 12.42 7.51 11.39
C GLY A 133 12.31 6.12 10.79
N PHE A 134 11.14 5.75 10.28
CA PHE A 134 10.93 4.46 9.61
C PHE A 134 11.92 4.23 8.47
N LEU A 135 12.15 5.21 7.61
CA LEU A 135 13.10 5.08 6.49
C LEU A 135 14.56 4.94 6.97
N GLY A 136 14.91 5.46 8.13
CA GLY A 136 16.25 5.40 8.71
C GLY A 136 16.58 4.13 9.49
N GLU A 137 15.59 3.29 9.79
CA GLU A 137 15.74 2.04 10.56
C GLU A 137 16.11 0.83 9.69
N ARG A 138 16.20 0.99 8.39
CA ARG A 138 16.49 -0.07 7.42
C ARG A 138 17.98 -0.21 7.10
#